data_efbc126b47467f966249f8783615926b
#
_entry.id   efbc126b47467f966249f8783615926b
#
_cell.length_a   1.000
_cell.length_b   1.000
_cell.length_c   1.000
_cell.angle_alpha   90.00
_cell.angle_beta   90.00
_cell.angle_gamma   90.00
#
_symmetry.space_group_name_H-M   'P 1'
#
loop_
_entity.id
_entity.type
_entity.pdbx_description
1 polymer ?
#
loop_
_entity_poly.entity_id
_entity_poly.type
_entity_poly.pdbx_seq_one_letter_code
_entity_poly.pdbx_strand_id
1 'polypeptide(L)'
;MVTFEQIKNHFDTMVAKGENAPITAKNYTNTIFRICNDLDGLEDIAKCCNEGVVEYINLAYDHPGTRNTSFVAFLRAINTYEPLKLGVKPEVLTSITEGFELSKTQAKELSIQTQLTQKVERMDSIITKIEAYFPPLSDEVLLVNMYDEVAMRRDFDEVLLVVGEPPETVSRYINLATGQLVIKDFNKTNKKYDALRHTLHPKMLKMAREVSATRSYLLVLKTDTLFKKMGLVVPGIGSQMLRKSKVSTATEGDKILDPEVRHELHSKMKHSPGTQLAYRRELIQNAL
;
A
#
# COMPACT_ATOMS: atom_id res chain seq x y z
N MET A 1 6.16 34.89 12.05
CA MET A 1 5.39 33.90 12.83
C MET A 1 4.47 33.16 11.88
N VAL A 2 4.53 31.84 11.86
CA VAL A 2 3.73 30.96 11.01
C VAL A 2 3.03 29.94 11.88
N THR A 3 1.71 30.03 12.02
CA THR A 3 0.93 29.14 12.89
C THR A 3 0.63 27.81 12.23
N PHE A 4 0.34 26.80 13.04
CA PHE A 4 -0.10 25.47 12.52
C PHE A 4 -1.34 25.58 11.65
N GLU A 5 -2.33 26.39 12.02
CA GLU A 5 -3.56 26.56 11.26
C GLU A 5 -3.30 27.13 9.84
N GLN A 6 -2.32 28.01 9.70
CA GLN A 6 -1.90 28.51 8.38
C GLN A 6 -1.30 27.40 7.51
N ILE A 7 -0.49 26.50 8.08
CA ILE A 7 0.06 25.33 7.36
C ILE A 7 -1.05 24.35 6.95
N LYS A 8 -2.00 24.09 7.83
CA LYS A 8 -3.14 23.24 7.54
C LYS A 8 -3.97 23.79 6.39
N ASN A 9 -4.35 25.07 6.45
CA ASN A 9 -5.09 25.75 5.39
C ASN A 9 -4.35 25.77 4.06
N HIS A 10 -3.01 25.88 4.10
CA HIS A 10 -2.18 25.77 2.90
C HIS A 10 -2.30 24.38 2.25
N PHE A 11 -2.17 23.30 3.03
CA PHE A 11 -2.34 21.94 2.51
C PHE A 11 -3.76 21.66 2.01
N ASP A 12 -4.80 22.17 2.68
CA ASP A 12 -6.18 22.07 2.21
C ASP A 12 -6.38 22.79 0.87
N THR A 13 -5.74 23.94 0.69
CA THR A 13 -5.71 24.67 -0.59
C THR A 13 -5.01 23.87 -1.69
N MET A 14 -3.88 23.21 -1.39
CA MET A 14 -3.19 22.33 -2.34
C MET A 14 -4.04 21.14 -2.75
N VAL A 15 -4.85 20.58 -1.84
CA VAL A 15 -5.82 19.53 -2.16
C VAL A 15 -6.89 20.05 -3.11
N ALA A 16 -7.47 21.23 -2.84
CA ALA A 16 -8.47 21.85 -3.70
C ALA A 16 -7.95 22.13 -5.12
N LYS A 17 -6.65 22.45 -5.27
CA LYS A 17 -5.97 22.63 -6.58
C LYS A 17 -5.55 21.31 -7.25
N GLY A 18 -5.73 20.17 -6.61
CA GLY A 18 -5.28 18.86 -7.12
C GLY A 18 -3.76 18.64 -7.06
N GLU A 19 -3.02 19.48 -6.33
CA GLU A 19 -1.56 19.39 -6.16
C GLU A 19 -1.14 18.36 -5.14
N ASN A 20 -2.04 18.01 -4.19
CA ASN A 20 -1.86 16.96 -3.21
C ASN A 20 -3.08 16.05 -3.13
N ALA A 21 -2.86 14.74 -2.90
CA ALA A 21 -3.96 13.86 -2.54
C ALA A 21 -4.44 14.17 -1.10
N PRO A 22 -5.77 14.12 -0.81
CA PRO A 22 -6.33 14.44 0.51
C PRO A 22 -5.65 13.67 1.65
N ILE A 23 -5.44 12.37 1.48
CA ILE A 23 -4.79 11.53 2.50
C ILE A 23 -3.33 11.92 2.73
N THR A 24 -2.62 12.38 1.70
CA THR A 24 -1.23 12.83 1.81
C THR A 24 -1.15 14.15 2.58
N ALA A 25 -2.02 15.11 2.27
CA ALA A 25 -2.14 16.38 2.99
C ALA A 25 -2.46 16.14 4.47
N LYS A 26 -3.46 15.29 4.76
CA LYS A 26 -3.81 14.90 6.13
C LYS A 26 -2.63 14.28 6.90
N ASN A 27 -1.87 13.40 6.25
CA ASN A 27 -0.71 12.76 6.89
C ASN A 27 0.39 13.77 7.21
N TYR A 28 0.68 14.71 6.29
CA TYR A 28 1.66 15.77 6.53
C TYR A 28 1.22 16.69 7.65
N THR A 29 -0.03 17.14 7.63
CA THR A 29 -0.61 18.00 8.66
C THR A 29 -0.54 17.33 10.04
N ASN A 30 -0.95 16.06 10.15
CA ASN A 30 -0.90 15.32 11.41
C ASN A 30 0.54 15.12 11.92
N THR A 31 1.50 14.91 11.01
CA THR A 31 2.91 14.75 11.38
C THR A 31 3.49 16.04 11.92
N ILE A 32 3.25 17.18 11.25
CA ILE A 32 3.70 18.50 11.68
C ILE A 32 3.03 18.86 13.03
N PHE A 33 1.70 18.66 13.14
CA PHE A 33 0.97 18.90 14.38
C PHE A 33 1.62 18.17 15.56
N ARG A 34 1.80 16.86 15.45
CA ARG A 34 2.35 16.04 16.55
C ARG A 34 3.73 16.52 16.97
N ILE A 35 4.64 16.72 16.00
CA ILE A 35 6.01 17.12 16.29
C ILE A 35 6.07 18.53 16.91
N CYS A 36 5.35 19.49 16.32
CA CYS A 36 5.34 20.85 16.84
C CYS A 36 4.58 20.99 18.17
N ASN A 37 3.56 20.14 18.41
CA ASN A 37 2.90 20.08 19.71
C ASN A 37 3.85 19.59 20.80
N ASP A 38 4.63 18.56 20.52
CA ASP A 38 5.60 18.00 21.47
C ASP A 38 6.79 18.94 21.72
N LEU A 39 7.01 19.91 20.83
CA LEU A 39 8.04 20.96 20.95
C LEU A 39 7.47 22.33 21.36
N ASP A 40 6.20 22.40 21.81
CA ASP A 40 5.50 23.63 22.16
C ASP A 40 5.55 24.73 21.07
N GLY A 41 5.59 24.31 19.79
CA GLY A 41 5.83 25.16 18.63
C GLY A 41 4.65 25.37 17.69
N LEU A 42 3.39 25.06 18.11
CA LEU A 42 2.21 25.18 17.24
C LEU A 42 1.88 26.65 16.86
N GLU A 43 2.23 27.60 17.71
CA GLU A 43 2.00 29.02 17.44
C GLU A 43 3.01 29.61 16.44
N ASP A 44 4.22 29.01 16.35
CA ASP A 44 5.25 29.43 15.39
C ASP A 44 6.06 28.23 14.87
N ILE A 45 5.59 27.64 13.78
CA ILE A 45 6.23 26.50 13.11
C ILE A 45 7.66 26.84 12.62
N ALA A 46 7.92 28.10 12.22
CA ALA A 46 9.25 28.50 11.81
C ALA A 46 10.24 28.46 12.99
N LYS A 47 9.80 28.88 14.15
CA LYS A 47 10.58 28.77 15.38
C LYS A 47 10.83 27.31 15.76
N CYS A 48 9.78 26.48 15.75
CA CYS A 48 9.89 25.04 15.97
C CYS A 48 10.94 24.39 15.05
N CYS A 49 10.91 24.71 13.75
CA CYS A 49 11.92 24.22 12.80
C CYS A 49 13.33 24.62 13.21
N ASN A 50 13.53 25.88 13.60
CA ASN A 50 14.87 26.43 13.89
C ASN A 50 15.48 25.92 15.20
N GLU A 51 14.68 25.46 16.15
CA GLU A 51 15.13 25.16 17.52
C GLU A 51 15.25 23.66 17.85
N GLY A 52 14.63 22.76 17.12
CA GLY A 52 14.73 21.37 17.57
C GLY A 52 14.10 20.28 16.68
N VAL A 53 13.47 20.63 15.57
CA VAL A 53 12.72 19.65 14.76
C VAL A 53 13.59 18.48 14.26
N VAL A 54 14.84 18.75 13.88
CA VAL A 54 15.73 17.71 13.32
C VAL A 54 16.16 16.76 14.43
N GLU A 55 16.55 17.29 15.58
CA GLU A 55 16.94 16.51 16.75
C GLU A 55 15.77 15.67 17.25
N TYR A 56 14.59 16.29 17.38
CA TYR A 56 13.38 15.58 17.78
C TYR A 56 13.06 14.41 16.86
N ILE A 57 13.06 14.59 15.52
CA ILE A 57 12.77 13.52 14.58
C ILE A 57 13.77 12.38 14.73
N ASN A 58 15.04 12.67 14.93
CA ASN A 58 16.08 11.65 15.07
C ASN A 58 15.97 10.88 16.39
N LEU A 59 15.57 11.52 17.48
CA LEU A 59 15.44 10.90 18.80
C LEU A 59 14.09 10.18 18.99
N ALA A 60 13.00 10.75 18.49
CA ALA A 60 11.65 10.23 18.70
C ALA A 60 11.29 9.03 17.84
N TYR A 61 12.00 8.78 16.74
CA TYR A 61 11.66 7.71 15.80
C TYR A 61 12.85 6.80 15.47
N ASP A 62 12.81 5.57 15.98
CA ASP A 62 13.84 4.56 15.68
C ASP A 62 13.81 4.11 14.23
N HIS A 63 12.59 4.01 13.63
CA HIS A 63 12.43 3.46 12.30
C HIS A 63 12.74 4.49 11.21
N PRO A 64 13.74 4.22 10.30
CA PRO A 64 14.17 5.18 9.28
C PRO A 64 13.05 5.64 8.34
N GLY A 65 12.08 4.76 8.02
CA GLY A 65 10.92 5.11 7.19
C GLY A 65 10.00 6.13 7.85
N THR A 66 9.86 6.11 9.18
CA THR A 66 9.09 7.10 9.94
C THR A 66 9.82 8.44 9.96
N ARG A 67 11.14 8.44 10.21
CA ARG A 67 11.98 9.64 10.11
C ARG A 67 11.88 10.28 8.73
N ASN A 68 12.04 9.47 7.68
CA ASN A 68 11.91 9.92 6.30
C ASN A 68 10.56 10.59 6.02
N THR A 69 9.45 9.98 6.44
CA THR A 69 8.11 10.56 6.27
C THR A 69 7.95 11.87 7.02
N SER A 70 8.54 11.98 8.21
CA SER A 70 8.51 13.18 9.03
C SER A 70 9.29 14.33 8.37
N PHE A 71 10.50 14.08 7.90
CA PHE A 71 11.28 15.07 7.15
C PHE A 71 10.57 15.52 5.87
N VAL A 72 9.96 14.59 5.13
CA VAL A 72 9.17 14.93 3.93
C VAL A 72 8.04 15.90 4.23
N ALA A 73 7.33 15.72 5.36
CA ALA A 73 6.25 16.62 5.75
C ALA A 73 6.74 18.06 5.96
N PHE A 74 7.85 18.24 6.68
CA PHE A 74 8.46 19.58 6.87
C PHE A 74 9.03 20.15 5.58
N LEU A 75 9.79 19.37 4.80
CA LEU A 75 10.32 19.84 3.51
C LEU A 75 9.19 20.24 2.55
N ARG A 76 8.07 19.50 2.54
CA ARG A 76 6.93 19.87 1.71
C ARG A 76 6.32 21.19 2.15
N ALA A 77 6.10 21.38 3.47
CA ALA A 77 5.58 22.61 4.02
C ALA A 77 6.51 23.81 3.71
N ILE A 78 7.81 23.68 3.99
CA ILE A 78 8.81 24.75 3.77
C ILE A 78 8.90 25.10 2.27
N ASN A 79 8.96 24.12 1.38
CA ASN A 79 9.14 24.36 -0.04
C ASN A 79 7.89 24.88 -0.76
N THR A 80 6.69 24.72 -0.19
CA THR A 80 5.43 25.12 -0.84
C THR A 80 4.75 26.30 -0.18
N TYR A 81 5.08 26.64 1.09
CA TYR A 81 4.50 27.75 1.81
C TYR A 81 5.53 28.85 2.06
N GLU A 82 5.52 29.88 1.21
CA GLU A 82 6.53 30.94 1.20
C GLU A 82 6.77 31.62 2.56
N PRO A 83 5.73 31.94 3.39
CA PRO A 83 5.98 32.53 4.71
C PRO A 83 6.80 31.62 5.64
N LEU A 84 6.65 30.29 5.56
CA LEU A 84 7.45 29.35 6.32
C LEU A 84 8.88 29.28 5.77
N LYS A 85 9.03 29.23 4.46
CA LYS A 85 10.33 29.21 3.78
C LYS A 85 11.20 30.41 4.17
N LEU A 86 10.61 31.60 4.21
CA LEU A 86 11.30 32.82 4.63
C LEU A 86 11.62 32.86 6.13
N GLY A 87 10.86 32.14 6.95
CA GLY A 87 11.06 32.08 8.41
C GLY A 87 12.07 31.03 8.89
N VAL A 88 12.40 30.06 8.05
CA VAL A 88 13.35 28.99 8.37
C VAL A 88 14.75 29.36 7.91
N LYS A 89 15.74 29.21 8.79
CA LYS A 89 17.14 29.49 8.49
C LYS A 89 17.70 28.53 7.45
N PRO A 90 18.55 28.98 6.50
CA PRO A 90 19.11 28.14 5.44
C PRO A 90 19.86 26.90 5.97
N GLU A 91 20.61 27.04 7.05
CA GLU A 91 21.34 25.94 7.69
C GLU A 91 20.40 24.86 8.24
N VAL A 92 19.23 25.25 8.75
CA VAL A 92 18.21 24.31 9.24
C VAL A 92 17.56 23.58 8.07
N LEU A 93 17.25 24.28 6.98
CA LEU A 93 16.74 23.63 5.77
C LEU A 93 17.74 22.61 5.22
N THR A 94 19.03 22.93 5.26
CA THR A 94 20.11 21.99 4.90
C THR A 94 20.07 20.77 5.80
N SER A 95 20.03 20.95 7.14
CA SER A 95 19.99 19.85 8.10
C SER A 95 18.75 18.97 7.96
N ILE A 96 17.58 19.54 7.67
CA ILE A 96 16.35 18.79 7.37
C ILE A 96 16.53 17.95 6.08
N THR A 97 17.15 18.53 5.06
CA THR A 97 17.40 17.85 3.78
C THR A 97 18.40 16.70 3.94
N GLU A 98 19.48 16.91 4.68
CA GLU A 98 20.46 15.87 5.01
C GLU A 98 19.82 14.73 5.82
N GLY A 99 19.02 15.07 6.83
CA GLY A 99 18.25 14.11 7.63
C GLY A 99 17.28 13.28 6.77
N PHE A 100 16.63 13.90 5.81
CA PHE A 100 15.79 13.23 4.82
C PHE A 100 16.60 12.23 3.96
N GLU A 101 17.70 12.65 3.33
CA GLU A 101 18.49 11.78 2.46
C GLU A 101 19.14 10.61 3.25
N LEU A 102 19.63 10.88 4.46
CA LEU A 102 20.13 9.84 5.35
C LEU A 102 19.03 8.81 5.71
N SER A 103 17.87 9.30 6.15
CA SER A 103 16.74 8.42 6.53
C SER A 103 16.23 7.61 5.34
N LYS A 104 16.22 8.18 4.14
CA LYS A 104 15.85 7.51 2.90
C LYS A 104 16.83 6.39 2.53
N THR A 105 18.13 6.64 2.69
CA THR A 105 19.19 5.64 2.46
C THR A 105 19.05 4.50 3.46
N GLN A 106 18.95 4.80 4.76
CA GLN A 106 18.77 3.80 5.82
C GLN A 106 17.49 2.99 5.64
N ALA A 107 16.37 3.63 5.24
CA ALA A 107 15.12 2.92 4.95
C ALA A 107 15.25 1.96 3.76
N LYS A 108 16.03 2.33 2.75
CA LYS A 108 16.33 1.47 1.60
C LYS A 108 17.19 0.28 2.02
N GLU A 109 18.24 0.50 2.80
CA GLU A 109 19.11 -0.55 3.33
C GLU A 109 18.34 -1.55 4.21
N LEU A 110 17.53 -1.05 5.14
CA LEU A 110 16.65 -1.86 5.98
C LEU A 110 15.65 -2.68 5.14
N SER A 111 15.11 -2.08 4.07
CA SER A 111 14.24 -2.80 3.13
C SER A 111 14.97 -3.94 2.43
N ILE A 112 16.22 -3.72 1.98
CA ILE A 112 17.06 -4.75 1.35
C ILE A 112 17.36 -5.85 2.37
N GLN A 113 17.80 -5.48 3.57
CA GLN A 113 18.07 -6.44 4.64
C GLN A 113 16.84 -7.28 4.98
N THR A 114 15.68 -6.64 5.10
CA THR A 114 14.40 -7.35 5.30
C THR A 114 14.07 -8.28 4.13
N GLN A 115 14.42 -7.89 2.89
CA GLN A 115 14.25 -8.78 1.73
C GLN A 115 15.10 -10.04 1.84
N LEU A 116 16.34 -9.92 2.31
CA LEU A 116 17.26 -11.03 2.43
C LEU A 116 16.94 -11.96 3.61
N THR A 117 16.39 -11.43 4.69
CA THR A 117 16.14 -12.18 5.93
C THR A 117 14.72 -12.67 6.13
N GLN A 118 13.74 -11.97 5.56
CA GLN A 118 12.34 -12.34 5.72
C GLN A 118 11.97 -13.51 4.80
N LYS A 119 11.63 -14.64 5.40
CA LYS A 119 11.02 -15.78 4.70
C LYS A 119 9.51 -15.61 4.61
N VAL A 120 8.93 -16.13 3.56
CA VAL A 120 7.47 -16.17 3.37
C VAL A 120 7.03 -17.57 3.01
N GLU A 121 5.82 -17.90 3.40
CA GLU A 121 5.19 -19.15 3.02
C GLU A 121 4.77 -19.12 1.55
N ARG A 122 4.77 -20.28 0.89
CA ARG A 122 4.30 -20.43 -0.49
C ARG A 122 2.80 -20.10 -0.58
N MET A 123 2.38 -19.49 -1.69
CA MET A 123 0.99 -19.09 -1.89
C MET A 123 0.03 -20.28 -1.88
N ASP A 124 0.41 -21.40 -2.49
CA ASP A 124 -0.36 -22.63 -2.50
C ASP A 124 -0.55 -23.24 -1.09
N SER A 125 0.48 -23.19 -0.24
CA SER A 125 0.39 -23.62 1.16
C SER A 125 -0.57 -22.73 1.98
N ILE A 126 -0.50 -21.41 1.78
CA ILE A 126 -1.42 -20.47 2.44
C ILE A 126 -2.87 -20.77 2.04
N ILE A 127 -3.14 -20.96 0.75
CA ILE A 127 -4.46 -21.31 0.25
C ILE A 127 -4.96 -22.61 0.91
N THR A 128 -4.13 -23.65 0.91
CA THR A 128 -4.49 -24.95 1.52
C THR A 128 -4.87 -24.80 2.99
N LYS A 129 -4.11 -24.03 3.77
CA LYS A 129 -4.42 -23.79 5.19
C LYS A 129 -5.74 -23.06 5.39
N ILE A 130 -5.99 -22.03 4.58
CA ILE A 130 -7.22 -21.24 4.66
C ILE A 130 -8.42 -22.09 4.23
N GLU A 131 -8.33 -22.83 3.14
CA GLU A 131 -9.40 -23.72 2.65
C GLU A 131 -9.70 -24.90 3.62
N ALA A 132 -8.71 -25.35 4.39
CA ALA A 132 -8.90 -26.39 5.40
C ALA A 132 -9.60 -25.88 6.67
N TYR A 133 -9.45 -24.59 7.00
CA TYR A 133 -9.96 -24.03 8.24
C TYR A 133 -11.31 -23.31 8.09
N PHE A 134 -11.51 -22.59 6.99
CA PHE A 134 -12.72 -21.83 6.75
C PHE A 134 -13.71 -22.60 5.86
N PRO A 135 -15.04 -22.38 6.02
CA PRO A 135 -16.03 -23.01 5.15
C PRO A 135 -15.78 -22.70 3.67
N PRO A 136 -16.08 -23.63 2.77
CA PRO A 136 -16.09 -23.37 1.33
C PRO A 136 -16.94 -22.13 1.01
N LEU A 137 -16.46 -21.29 0.08
CA LEU A 137 -17.13 -20.03 -0.34
C LEU A 137 -17.23 -18.95 0.74
N SER A 138 -16.57 -19.11 1.89
CA SER A 138 -16.42 -18.01 2.85
C SER A 138 -15.62 -16.86 2.24
N ASP A 139 -15.78 -15.66 2.79
CA ASP A 139 -15.04 -14.47 2.32
C ASP A 139 -13.53 -14.66 2.42
N GLU A 140 -13.05 -15.38 3.43
CA GLU A 140 -11.63 -15.70 3.65
C GLU A 140 -11.08 -16.57 2.51
N VAL A 141 -11.82 -17.62 2.11
CA VAL A 141 -11.44 -18.51 1.02
C VAL A 141 -11.49 -17.75 -0.32
N LEU A 142 -12.53 -16.95 -0.55
CA LEU A 142 -12.63 -16.13 -1.77
C LEU A 142 -11.49 -15.12 -1.85
N LEU A 143 -11.17 -14.43 -0.76
CA LEU A 143 -10.12 -13.42 -0.73
C LEU A 143 -8.74 -14.02 -1.04
N VAL A 144 -8.36 -15.12 -0.42
CA VAL A 144 -7.04 -15.72 -0.67
C VAL A 144 -6.90 -16.21 -2.12
N ASN A 145 -7.95 -16.81 -2.69
CA ASN A 145 -7.96 -17.22 -4.09
C ASN A 145 -7.91 -16.01 -5.05
N MET A 146 -8.55 -14.89 -4.71
CA MET A 146 -8.41 -13.65 -5.50
C MET A 146 -6.98 -13.08 -5.46
N TYR A 147 -6.26 -13.19 -4.34
CA TYR A 147 -4.85 -12.83 -4.30
C TYR A 147 -3.95 -13.75 -5.11
N ASP A 148 -4.33 -15.00 -5.29
CA ASP A 148 -3.63 -15.91 -6.20
C ASP A 148 -3.86 -15.57 -7.67
N GLU A 149 -5.08 -15.15 -8.03
CA GLU A 149 -5.41 -14.69 -9.38
C GLU A 149 -4.67 -13.40 -9.75
N VAL A 150 -4.87 -12.38 -8.92
CA VAL A 150 -4.30 -11.06 -9.12
C VAL A 150 -3.80 -10.51 -7.78
N ALA A 151 -2.50 -10.53 -7.55
CA ALA A 151 -1.89 -10.06 -6.31
C ALA A 151 -1.99 -8.53 -6.19
N MET A 152 -3.21 -8.00 -6.19
CA MET A 152 -3.50 -6.58 -6.12
C MET A 152 -3.38 -6.01 -4.71
N ARG A 153 -3.40 -4.72 -4.60
CA ARG A 153 -2.91 -4.03 -3.41
C ARG A 153 -3.89 -3.97 -2.23
N ARG A 154 -5.17 -3.80 -2.44
CA ARG A 154 -6.19 -3.65 -1.37
C ARG A 154 -7.62 -3.69 -1.88
N ASP A 155 -7.83 -4.02 -3.15
CA ASP A 155 -8.97 -3.47 -3.86
C ASP A 155 -9.99 -4.55 -4.24
N PHE A 156 -10.13 -5.58 -3.39
CA PHE A 156 -11.22 -6.55 -3.55
C PHE A 156 -12.48 -6.19 -2.76
N ASP A 157 -12.42 -5.11 -1.97
CA ASP A 157 -13.63 -4.56 -1.36
C ASP A 157 -14.56 -4.05 -2.47
N GLU A 158 -15.86 -4.30 -2.31
CA GLU A 158 -16.91 -3.80 -3.22
C GLU A 158 -16.83 -4.33 -4.67
N VAL A 159 -16.23 -5.49 -4.91
CA VAL A 159 -16.25 -6.14 -6.22
C VAL A 159 -17.65 -6.69 -6.50
N LEU A 160 -18.37 -6.09 -7.44
CA LEU A 160 -19.72 -6.46 -7.82
C LEU A 160 -19.72 -7.73 -8.70
N LEU A 161 -20.68 -8.61 -8.48
CA LEU A 161 -20.93 -9.79 -9.31
C LEU A 161 -22.06 -9.46 -10.29
N VAL A 162 -21.77 -9.51 -11.60
CA VAL A 162 -22.74 -9.10 -12.63
C VAL A 162 -22.83 -10.13 -13.77
N VAL A 163 -23.98 -10.17 -14.43
CA VAL A 163 -24.14 -10.86 -15.69
C VAL A 163 -24.22 -9.80 -16.79
N GLY A 164 -23.24 -9.77 -17.69
CA GLY A 164 -23.12 -8.71 -18.70
C GLY A 164 -22.28 -7.51 -18.24
N GLU A 165 -22.35 -6.41 -18.98
CA GLU A 165 -21.62 -5.18 -18.66
C GLU A 165 -22.44 -4.30 -17.73
N PRO A 166 -21.86 -3.90 -16.58
CA PRO A 166 -22.53 -3.00 -15.63
C PRO A 166 -22.48 -1.55 -16.13
N PRO A 167 -23.26 -0.63 -15.54
CA PRO A 167 -23.14 0.81 -15.77
C PRO A 167 -21.70 1.31 -15.63
N GLU A 168 -21.34 2.36 -16.37
CA GLU A 168 -19.97 2.94 -16.35
C GLU A 168 -19.53 3.41 -14.96
N THR A 169 -20.49 3.76 -14.09
CA THR A 169 -20.24 4.15 -12.70
C THR A 169 -19.67 3.02 -11.83
N VAL A 170 -19.82 1.75 -12.25
CA VAL A 170 -19.26 0.61 -11.53
C VAL A 170 -17.81 0.44 -11.92
N SER A 171 -16.93 0.62 -10.94
CA SER A 171 -15.49 0.58 -11.14
C SER A 171 -14.85 -0.80 -10.89
N ARG A 172 -15.53 -1.69 -10.14
CA ARG A 172 -15.01 -3.01 -9.77
C ARG A 172 -16.06 -4.08 -9.92
N TYR A 173 -15.84 -5.04 -10.80
CA TYR A 173 -16.80 -6.12 -11.02
C TYR A 173 -16.18 -7.39 -11.60
N ILE A 174 -16.88 -8.49 -11.40
CA ILE A 174 -16.67 -9.75 -12.13
C ILE A 174 -17.87 -9.94 -13.05
N ASN A 175 -17.61 -10.01 -14.36
CA ASN A 175 -18.61 -10.42 -15.32
C ASN A 175 -18.70 -11.96 -15.33
N LEU A 176 -19.77 -12.49 -14.77
CA LEU A 176 -19.96 -13.92 -14.57
C LEU A 176 -20.20 -14.67 -15.90
N ALA A 177 -20.63 -13.99 -16.96
CA ALA A 177 -20.82 -14.60 -18.27
C ALA A 177 -19.47 -14.84 -18.95
N THR A 178 -18.58 -13.85 -18.93
CA THR A 178 -17.25 -13.92 -19.58
C THR A 178 -16.13 -14.41 -18.66
N GLY A 179 -16.35 -14.42 -17.38
CA GLY A 179 -15.30 -14.73 -16.37
C GLY A 179 -14.28 -13.61 -16.21
N GLN A 180 -14.58 -12.38 -16.63
CA GLN A 180 -13.63 -11.29 -16.59
C GLN A 180 -13.78 -10.47 -15.31
N LEU A 181 -12.68 -10.34 -14.54
CA LEU A 181 -12.51 -9.35 -13.47
C LEU A 181 -12.10 -8.02 -14.12
N VAL A 182 -12.79 -6.94 -13.76
CA VAL A 182 -12.48 -5.57 -14.20
C VAL A 182 -12.33 -4.69 -12.99
N ILE A 183 -11.22 -3.94 -12.91
CA ILE A 183 -10.97 -2.91 -11.89
C ILE A 183 -10.49 -1.66 -12.60
N LYS A 184 -11.29 -0.59 -12.54
CA LYS A 184 -11.02 0.69 -13.21
C LYS A 184 -10.34 1.70 -12.29
N ASP A 185 -10.54 1.61 -10.97
CA ASP A 185 -10.07 2.55 -9.97
C ASP A 185 -8.90 1.99 -9.15
N PHE A 186 -7.69 2.24 -9.58
CA PHE A 186 -6.50 1.93 -8.78
C PHE A 186 -6.16 3.11 -7.87
N ASN A 187 -6.42 3.03 -6.58
CA ASN A 187 -6.39 4.10 -5.59
C ASN A 187 -5.23 5.14 -5.63
N LYS A 188 -4.11 4.87 -6.27
CA LYS A 188 -3.01 5.84 -6.44
C LYS A 188 -2.42 5.86 -7.84
N THR A 189 -2.87 4.99 -8.71
CA THR A 189 -2.23 4.73 -10.00
C THR A 189 -3.18 4.83 -11.20
N ASN A 190 -4.45 5.20 -10.98
CA ASN A 190 -5.46 5.35 -12.05
C ASN A 190 -4.97 6.23 -13.22
N LYS A 191 -4.15 7.26 -12.93
CA LYS A 191 -3.58 8.13 -13.96
C LYS A 191 -2.41 7.50 -14.72
N LYS A 192 -1.85 6.38 -14.22
CA LYS A 192 -0.64 5.76 -14.75
C LYS A 192 -0.91 4.44 -15.47
N TYR A 193 -1.96 3.73 -15.11
CA TYR A 193 -2.27 2.41 -15.65
C TYR A 193 -3.73 2.35 -16.09
N ASP A 194 -3.96 1.70 -17.21
CA ASP A 194 -5.30 1.35 -17.68
C ASP A 194 -6.01 0.41 -16.71
N ALA A 195 -7.34 0.29 -16.87
CA ALA A 195 -8.13 -0.66 -16.10
C ALA A 195 -7.51 -2.05 -16.11
N LEU A 196 -7.46 -2.71 -14.96
CA LEU A 196 -7.14 -4.13 -14.91
C LEU A 196 -8.28 -4.90 -15.55
N ARG A 197 -7.95 -5.74 -16.54
CA ARG A 197 -8.84 -6.75 -17.09
C ARG A 197 -8.11 -8.09 -16.98
N HIS A 198 -8.71 -9.03 -16.25
CA HIS A 198 -8.13 -10.34 -16.00
C HIS A 198 -9.20 -11.42 -16.16
N THR A 199 -8.93 -12.43 -16.95
CA THR A 199 -9.80 -13.62 -17.05
C THR A 199 -9.51 -14.53 -15.87
N LEU A 200 -10.53 -14.77 -15.05
CA LEU A 200 -10.41 -15.61 -13.86
C LEU A 200 -10.19 -17.07 -14.26
N HIS A 201 -9.39 -17.75 -13.43
CA HIS A 201 -9.27 -19.20 -13.52
C HIS A 201 -10.63 -19.87 -13.30
N PRO A 202 -10.94 -21.01 -13.98
CA PRO A 202 -12.23 -21.69 -13.85
C PRO A 202 -12.67 -21.97 -12.41
N LYS A 203 -11.75 -22.30 -11.50
CA LYS A 203 -12.04 -22.50 -10.07
C LYS A 203 -12.62 -21.22 -9.44
N MET A 204 -11.97 -20.08 -9.63
CA MET A 204 -12.41 -18.81 -9.05
C MET A 204 -13.73 -18.33 -9.68
N LEU A 205 -13.89 -18.48 -10.98
CA LEU A 205 -15.14 -18.16 -11.65
C LEU A 205 -16.32 -19.02 -11.16
N LYS A 206 -16.09 -20.31 -10.94
CA LYS A 206 -17.09 -21.20 -10.34
C LYS A 206 -17.51 -20.71 -8.94
N MET A 207 -16.54 -20.39 -8.08
CA MET A 207 -16.81 -19.86 -6.75
C MET A 207 -17.60 -18.54 -6.83
N ALA A 208 -17.23 -17.62 -7.72
CA ALA A 208 -17.94 -16.36 -7.92
C ALA A 208 -19.40 -16.57 -8.37
N ARG A 209 -19.65 -17.52 -9.28
CA ARG A 209 -21.01 -17.90 -9.72
C ARG A 209 -21.84 -18.49 -8.58
N GLU A 210 -21.26 -19.37 -7.78
CA GLU A 210 -21.96 -19.98 -6.64
C GLU A 210 -22.37 -18.95 -5.59
N VAL A 211 -21.50 -18.02 -5.23
CA VAL A 211 -21.84 -16.97 -4.25
C VAL A 211 -22.79 -15.93 -4.83
N SER A 212 -22.82 -15.72 -6.14
CA SER A 212 -23.74 -14.76 -6.79
C SER A 212 -25.21 -15.17 -6.66
N ALA A 213 -25.50 -16.43 -6.35
CA ALA A 213 -26.85 -16.88 -6.09
C ALA A 213 -27.44 -16.31 -4.79
N THR A 214 -26.60 -15.84 -3.87
CA THR A 214 -27.03 -15.36 -2.54
C THR A 214 -26.65 -13.91 -2.25
N ARG A 215 -25.74 -13.30 -3.05
CA ARG A 215 -25.25 -11.95 -2.83
C ARG A 215 -24.75 -11.27 -4.10
N SER A 216 -24.77 -9.95 -4.12
CA SER A 216 -24.34 -9.14 -5.27
C SER A 216 -22.84 -8.80 -5.26
N TYR A 217 -22.15 -8.95 -4.14
CA TYR A 217 -20.73 -8.64 -3.99
C TYR A 217 -19.93 -9.90 -3.73
N LEU A 218 -18.68 -9.93 -4.23
CA LEU A 218 -17.77 -11.05 -4.01
C LEU A 218 -17.46 -11.26 -2.52
N LEU A 219 -17.20 -10.17 -1.80
CA LEU A 219 -16.94 -10.16 -0.36
C LEU A 219 -18.03 -9.34 0.35
N VAL A 220 -18.48 -9.83 1.50
CA VAL A 220 -19.41 -9.13 2.40
C VAL A 220 -18.63 -8.35 3.45
N LEU A 221 -17.53 -8.92 3.94
CA LEU A 221 -16.66 -8.28 4.93
C LEU A 221 -15.56 -7.49 4.25
N LYS A 222 -15.12 -6.41 4.91
CA LYS A 222 -13.94 -5.66 4.46
C LYS A 222 -12.67 -6.49 4.59
N THR A 223 -11.76 -6.34 3.67
CA THR A 223 -10.47 -7.05 3.59
C THR A 223 -9.68 -6.97 4.88
N ASP A 224 -9.63 -5.83 5.57
CA ASP A 224 -8.93 -5.69 6.85
C ASP A 224 -9.54 -6.58 7.97
N THR A 225 -10.86 -6.79 7.96
CA THR A 225 -11.54 -7.70 8.88
C THR A 225 -11.20 -9.15 8.56
N LEU A 226 -11.17 -9.50 7.28
CA LEU A 226 -10.80 -10.83 6.81
C LEU A 226 -9.36 -11.19 7.17
N PHE A 227 -8.41 -10.27 7.00
CA PHE A 227 -7.03 -10.51 7.43
C PHE A 227 -6.89 -10.77 8.93
N LYS A 228 -7.67 -10.09 9.78
CA LYS A 228 -7.68 -10.38 11.22
C LYS A 228 -8.15 -11.80 11.52
N LYS A 229 -9.20 -12.28 10.85
CA LYS A 229 -9.70 -13.65 11.01
C LYS A 229 -8.70 -14.68 10.46
N MET A 230 -8.17 -14.47 9.26
CA MET A 230 -7.20 -15.36 8.64
C MET A 230 -5.87 -15.42 9.44
N GLY A 231 -5.55 -14.37 10.18
CA GLY A 231 -4.40 -14.32 11.09
C GLY A 231 -4.40 -15.37 12.20
N LEU A 232 -5.56 -15.95 12.52
CA LEU A 232 -5.68 -17.09 13.45
C LEU A 232 -5.07 -18.37 12.90
N VAL A 233 -5.01 -18.50 11.58
CA VAL A 233 -4.51 -19.70 10.87
C VAL A 233 -3.14 -19.46 10.27
N VAL A 234 -2.93 -18.25 9.71
CA VAL A 234 -1.68 -17.84 9.09
C VAL A 234 -1.20 -16.54 9.77
N PRO A 235 -0.35 -16.65 10.80
CA PRO A 235 0.13 -15.49 11.54
C PRO A 235 0.78 -14.45 10.64
N GLY A 236 0.42 -13.17 10.83
CA GLY A 236 0.96 -12.05 10.04
C GLY A 236 0.40 -11.94 8.62
N ILE A 237 -0.63 -12.71 8.27
CA ILE A 237 -1.27 -12.60 6.95
C ILE A 237 -1.84 -11.20 6.72
N GLY A 238 -1.63 -10.70 5.53
CA GLY A 238 -2.13 -9.40 5.07
C GLY A 238 -1.81 -9.21 3.60
N SER A 239 -2.33 -8.15 3.00
CA SER A 239 -2.13 -7.87 1.58
C SER A 239 -0.66 -7.87 1.15
N GLN A 240 0.24 -7.36 1.99
CA GLN A 240 1.68 -7.33 1.70
C GLN A 240 2.30 -8.74 1.74
N MET A 241 1.92 -9.56 2.73
CA MET A 241 2.42 -10.93 2.83
C MET A 241 1.95 -11.77 1.64
N LEU A 242 0.65 -11.75 1.31
CA LEU A 242 0.12 -12.49 0.17
C LEU A 242 0.79 -12.11 -1.15
N ARG A 243 1.06 -10.82 -1.35
CA ARG A 243 1.80 -10.34 -2.54
C ARG A 243 3.24 -10.84 -2.57
N LYS A 244 3.94 -10.81 -1.43
CA LYS A 244 5.29 -11.39 -1.32
C LYS A 244 5.27 -12.88 -1.60
N SER A 245 4.33 -13.61 -1.02
CA SER A 245 4.15 -15.06 -1.25
C SER A 245 3.87 -15.37 -2.72
N LYS A 246 2.96 -14.63 -3.36
CA LYS A 246 2.64 -14.82 -4.80
C LYS A 246 3.86 -14.57 -5.68
N VAL A 247 4.56 -13.44 -5.49
CA VAL A 247 5.76 -13.13 -6.28
C VAL A 247 6.84 -14.17 -6.04
N SER A 248 7.10 -14.53 -4.78
CA SER A 248 8.16 -15.49 -4.43
C SER A 248 7.87 -16.89 -4.98
N THR A 249 6.62 -17.35 -4.92
CA THR A 249 6.19 -18.63 -5.51
C THR A 249 6.32 -18.61 -7.04
N ALA A 250 5.87 -17.55 -7.69
CA ALA A 250 5.92 -17.42 -9.13
C ALA A 250 7.36 -17.27 -9.69
N THR A 251 8.28 -16.74 -8.88
CA THR A 251 9.68 -16.50 -9.27
C THR A 251 10.67 -17.46 -8.60
N GLU A 252 10.20 -18.62 -8.14
CA GLU A 252 11.04 -19.64 -7.51
C GLU A 252 12.05 -20.21 -8.50
N GLY A 253 13.29 -20.42 -8.05
CA GLY A 253 14.39 -20.89 -8.90
C GLY A 253 14.72 -19.91 -10.02
N ASP A 254 14.97 -20.43 -11.21
CA ASP A 254 15.38 -19.65 -12.39
C ASP A 254 14.23 -18.90 -13.06
N LYS A 255 12.98 -19.12 -12.65
CA LYS A 255 11.79 -18.42 -13.21
C LYS A 255 11.85 -16.90 -13.06
N ILE A 256 12.70 -16.40 -12.15
CA ILE A 256 12.91 -14.94 -12.00
C ILE A 256 13.47 -14.29 -13.26
N LEU A 257 14.21 -15.03 -14.07
CA LEU A 257 14.83 -14.56 -15.32
C LEU A 257 13.86 -14.67 -16.51
N ASP A 258 12.74 -15.40 -16.34
CA ASP A 258 11.76 -15.61 -17.39
C ASP A 258 11.00 -14.30 -17.68
N PRO A 259 11.12 -13.74 -18.91
CA PRO A 259 10.42 -12.53 -19.31
C PRO A 259 8.90 -12.67 -19.28
N GLU A 260 8.35 -13.85 -19.56
CA GLU A 260 6.90 -14.09 -19.58
C GLU A 260 6.33 -14.04 -18.18
N VAL A 261 6.97 -14.72 -17.21
CA VAL A 261 6.58 -14.65 -15.78
C VAL A 261 6.64 -13.21 -15.25
N ARG A 262 7.68 -12.47 -15.61
CA ARG A 262 7.82 -11.05 -15.21
C ARG A 262 6.75 -10.18 -15.83
N HIS A 263 6.42 -10.41 -17.11
CA HIS A 263 5.36 -9.66 -17.81
C HIS A 263 3.98 -9.98 -17.22
N GLU A 264 3.70 -11.24 -16.94
CA GLU A 264 2.44 -11.67 -16.33
C GLU A 264 2.26 -11.03 -14.94
N LEU A 265 3.27 -11.09 -14.08
CA LEU A 265 3.24 -10.44 -12.77
C LEU A 265 3.06 -8.92 -12.90
N HIS A 266 3.74 -8.27 -13.86
CA HIS A 266 3.59 -6.85 -14.13
C HIS A 266 2.15 -6.50 -14.51
N SER A 267 1.58 -7.25 -15.44
CA SER A 267 0.20 -7.07 -15.89
C SER A 267 -0.80 -7.20 -14.74
N LYS A 268 -0.68 -8.25 -13.94
CA LYS A 268 -1.59 -8.55 -12.81
C LYS A 268 -1.42 -7.63 -11.61
N MET A 269 -0.19 -7.21 -11.30
CA MET A 269 0.10 -6.39 -10.12
C MET A 269 0.11 -4.88 -10.41
N LYS A 270 0.14 -4.48 -11.66
CA LYS A 270 0.28 -3.07 -12.10
C LYS A 270 1.47 -2.36 -11.42
N HIS A 271 2.62 -3.03 -11.37
CA HIS A 271 3.85 -2.53 -10.78
C HIS A 271 4.99 -2.55 -11.79
N SER A 272 5.98 -1.65 -11.63
CA SER A 272 7.21 -1.72 -12.40
C SER A 272 7.99 -3.01 -12.07
N PRO A 273 8.81 -3.54 -12.99
CA PRO A 273 9.65 -4.72 -12.75
C PRO A 273 10.52 -4.60 -11.49
N GLY A 274 11.10 -3.42 -11.23
CA GLY A 274 11.88 -3.18 -10.02
C GLY A 274 11.04 -3.27 -8.73
N THR A 275 9.79 -2.80 -8.77
CA THR A 275 8.88 -2.93 -7.63
C THR A 275 8.48 -4.39 -7.40
N GLN A 276 8.32 -5.20 -8.45
CA GLN A 276 8.04 -6.63 -8.31
C GLN A 276 9.16 -7.36 -7.61
N LEU A 277 10.42 -7.13 -8.01
CA LEU A 277 11.57 -7.72 -7.37
C LEU A 277 11.66 -7.36 -5.87
N ALA A 278 11.20 -6.17 -5.49
CA ALA A 278 11.12 -5.77 -4.09
C ALA A 278 10.15 -6.61 -3.24
N TYR A 279 9.23 -7.36 -3.86
CA TYR A 279 8.34 -8.30 -3.15
C TYR A 279 8.91 -9.70 -3.00
N ARG A 280 9.95 -10.07 -3.76
CA ARG A 280 10.55 -11.41 -3.65
C ARG A 280 11.14 -11.64 -2.25
N ARG A 281 10.90 -12.83 -1.73
CA ARG A 281 11.43 -13.33 -0.44
C ARG A 281 11.88 -14.78 -0.60
N GLU A 282 12.70 -15.22 0.31
CA GLU A 282 12.99 -16.64 0.44
C GLU A 282 11.73 -17.39 0.88
N LEU A 283 11.41 -18.49 0.21
CA LEU A 283 10.29 -19.34 0.58
C LEU A 283 10.66 -20.21 1.78
N ILE A 284 9.73 -20.34 2.70
CA ILE A 284 9.83 -21.34 3.77
C ILE A 284 9.76 -22.71 3.09
N GLN A 285 10.82 -23.48 3.20
CA GLN A 285 10.79 -24.89 2.85
C GLN A 285 9.99 -25.60 3.93
N ASN A 286 8.80 -26.06 3.59
CA ASN A 286 8.05 -26.92 4.49
C ASN A 286 8.89 -28.19 4.66
N ALA A 287 9.34 -28.48 5.89
CA ALA A 287 9.82 -29.81 6.23
C ALA A 287 8.63 -30.77 5.96
N LEU A 288 8.82 -31.65 4.98
CA LEU A 288 7.91 -32.75 4.68
C LEU A 288 7.80 -33.69 5.88
#